data_41182e55042cb0c43026514db1f5ea8d
#
_entry.id   41182e55042cb0c43026514db1f5ea8d
#
_cell.length_a   1.000
_cell.length_b   1.000
_cell.length_c   1.000
_cell.angle_alpha   90.00
_cell.angle_beta   90.00
_cell.angle_gamma   90.00
#
_symmetry.space_group_name_H-M   'P 1'
#
loop_
_entity.id
_entity.type
_entity.pdbx_description
1 polymer ?
#
loop_
_entity_poly.entity_id
_entity_poly.type
_entity_poly.pdbx_seq_one_letter_code
_entity_poly.pdbx_strand_id
1 'polypeptide(L)'
;MIIKPRTRGFICTTSHPEGCARNVQQQIEYVQAHHEIKGPRNVLVIGASTGYGLASRIVAAFGAQANTVGVYRPSIASEKRTASSGWYNSAAFEQAAEDAGLKSFSVTGDAFSSETKAKTIEVILTELGQVDLVIYSVASARRTDPQSGEVFNSVLKPIGQPFTNKTVNFHSGEVSQITIEPATEEEVRDTVTVMGGDDWECWINELRQAGALADTAMTVAYSYIGSEITQAVYREGSIGQAKDHLEATATRMNGQLALSGGSAYVCVSKALVTQSSSAIPVVPLYISALYKVMKEKGLHEGCIEQTYRLFTERLYTNDGVPVDEQGRIRIDDWELREDVQAEVTQLWEQITTENINELADLEGYRREFFQLFGFEMQGVDYDVDVDPEVQVPHLF
;
A
#
# COMPACT_ATOMS: atom_id res chain seq x y z
N MET A 1 11.27 1.49 27.20
CA MET A 1 10.12 2.37 27.61
C MET A 1 8.79 1.64 27.47
N ILE A 2 7.80 1.93 28.30
CA ILE A 2 6.42 1.43 28.08
C ILE A 2 5.82 2.24 26.93
N ILE A 3 5.45 1.57 25.85
CA ILE A 3 4.95 2.23 24.63
C ILE A 3 3.45 2.01 24.50
N LYS A 4 2.69 3.11 24.49
CA LYS A 4 1.24 3.13 24.30
C LYS A 4 0.88 3.86 23.01
N PRO A 5 -0.28 3.57 22.38
CA PRO A 5 -0.72 4.29 21.20
C PRO A 5 -0.98 5.77 21.53
N ARG A 6 -0.44 6.65 20.70
CA ARG A 6 -0.68 8.10 20.78
C ARG A 6 -1.18 8.57 19.43
N THR A 7 -2.42 9.01 19.38
CA THR A 7 -3.04 9.49 18.15
C THR A 7 -3.10 11.02 18.10
N ARG A 8 -2.95 11.54 16.88
CA ARG A 8 -3.22 12.95 16.54
C ARG A 8 -4.07 12.95 15.27
N GLY A 9 -5.39 13.13 15.43
CA GLY A 9 -6.32 12.96 14.33
C GLY A 9 -6.25 11.54 13.78
N PHE A 10 -6.02 11.40 12.50
CA PHE A 10 -5.94 10.12 11.78
C PHE A 10 -4.51 9.51 11.75
N ILE A 11 -3.59 10.01 12.57
CA ILE A 11 -2.21 9.54 12.61
C ILE A 11 -1.93 8.99 14.00
N CYS A 12 -1.35 7.79 14.09
CA CYS A 12 -0.71 7.30 15.30
C CYS A 12 0.77 7.68 15.27
N THR A 13 1.24 8.36 16.32
CA THR A 13 2.59 8.94 16.39
C THR A 13 3.60 8.06 17.10
N THR A 14 3.15 6.91 17.64
CA THR A 14 3.98 5.88 18.26
C THR A 14 3.77 4.57 17.54
N SER A 15 4.78 3.71 17.55
CA SER A 15 4.69 2.33 17.05
C SER A 15 5.36 1.38 18.04
N HIS A 16 4.82 0.16 18.17
CA HIS A 16 5.33 -0.84 19.10
C HIS A 16 6.22 -1.86 18.37
N PRO A 17 7.51 -1.99 18.72
CA PRO A 17 8.43 -2.86 17.98
C PRO A 17 8.00 -4.34 17.99
N GLU A 18 7.69 -4.91 19.16
CA GLU A 18 7.23 -6.30 19.25
C GLU A 18 5.88 -6.53 18.58
N GLY A 19 4.97 -5.55 18.66
CA GLY A 19 3.70 -5.64 17.96
C GLY A 19 3.83 -5.59 16.45
N CYS A 20 4.70 -4.72 15.92
CA CYS A 20 5.04 -4.71 14.49
C CYS A 20 5.67 -6.04 14.06
N ALA A 21 6.58 -6.59 14.85
CA ALA A 21 7.18 -7.90 14.58
C ALA A 21 6.13 -9.01 14.58
N ARG A 22 5.18 -9.01 15.53
CA ARG A 22 4.09 -9.98 15.56
C ARG A 22 3.16 -9.85 14.35
N ASN A 23 2.86 -8.63 13.90
CA ASN A 23 2.08 -8.40 12.68
C ASN A 23 2.78 -8.97 11.44
N VAL A 24 4.07 -8.70 11.28
CA VAL A 24 4.87 -9.27 10.17
C VAL A 24 4.87 -10.79 10.24
N GLN A 25 5.08 -11.36 11.42
CA GLN A 25 5.09 -12.80 11.62
C GLN A 25 3.73 -13.45 11.26
N GLN A 26 2.61 -12.84 11.63
CA GLN A 26 1.27 -13.33 11.25
C GLN A 26 1.06 -13.32 9.74
N GLN A 27 1.53 -12.30 9.04
CA GLN A 27 1.48 -12.23 7.58
C GLN A 27 2.35 -13.33 6.93
N ILE A 28 3.54 -13.59 7.47
CA ILE A 28 4.42 -14.68 7.03
C ILE A 28 3.75 -16.05 7.27
N GLU A 29 3.20 -16.27 8.46
CA GLU A 29 2.47 -17.49 8.81
C GLU A 29 1.30 -17.75 7.84
N TYR A 30 0.55 -16.68 7.48
CA TYR A 30 -0.51 -16.79 6.49
C TYR A 30 0.02 -17.29 5.15
N VAL A 31 1.08 -16.69 4.62
CA VAL A 31 1.64 -17.06 3.31
C VAL A 31 2.17 -18.50 3.33
N GLN A 32 2.87 -18.89 4.39
CA GLN A 32 3.45 -20.24 4.53
C GLN A 32 2.40 -21.34 4.73
N ALA A 33 1.20 -20.99 5.22
CA ALA A 33 0.08 -21.92 5.34
C ALA A 33 -0.59 -22.22 4.00
N HIS A 34 -0.25 -21.51 2.94
CA HIS A 34 -0.79 -21.67 1.59
C HIS A 34 0.23 -22.29 0.63
N HIS A 35 -0.19 -22.54 -0.61
CA HIS A 35 0.65 -23.19 -1.62
C HIS A 35 1.81 -22.29 -2.04
N GLU A 36 2.95 -22.91 -2.37
CA GLU A 36 4.09 -22.23 -2.98
C GLU A 36 3.70 -21.60 -4.33
N ILE A 37 4.20 -20.39 -4.55
CA ILE A 37 3.95 -19.61 -5.77
C ILE A 37 5.08 -19.87 -6.76
N LYS A 38 4.75 -20.27 -7.97
CA LYS A 38 5.70 -20.25 -9.09
C LYS A 38 5.81 -18.80 -9.58
N GLY A 39 6.71 -18.04 -9.00
CA GLY A 39 6.77 -16.60 -9.14
C GLY A 39 8.16 -16.06 -9.47
N PRO A 40 8.42 -14.80 -9.10
CA PRO A 40 9.68 -14.12 -9.38
C PRO A 40 10.83 -14.72 -8.57
N ARG A 41 12.07 -14.43 -9.02
CA ARG A 41 13.28 -14.79 -8.28
C ARG A 41 13.85 -13.64 -7.48
N ASN A 42 13.86 -12.44 -8.05
CA ASN A 42 14.40 -11.24 -7.45
C ASN A 42 13.41 -10.09 -7.61
N VAL A 43 13.00 -9.49 -6.51
CA VAL A 43 11.92 -8.51 -6.47
C VAL A 43 12.39 -7.19 -5.88
N LEU A 44 12.10 -6.10 -6.58
CA LEU A 44 12.19 -4.75 -6.03
C LEU A 44 10.79 -4.28 -5.62
N VAL A 45 10.65 -3.83 -4.37
CA VAL A 45 9.43 -3.20 -3.88
C VAL A 45 9.72 -1.76 -3.46
N ILE A 46 9.13 -0.81 -4.16
CA ILE A 46 9.24 0.63 -3.86
C ILE A 46 8.03 1.03 -3.03
N GLY A 47 8.26 1.51 -1.79
CA GLY A 47 7.22 1.67 -0.77
C GLY A 47 7.01 0.41 0.07
N ALA A 48 8.08 -0.28 0.45
CA ALA A 48 8.12 -1.67 0.92
C ALA A 48 7.76 -1.90 2.39
N SER A 49 7.54 -0.86 3.21
CA SER A 49 7.59 -1.01 4.67
C SER A 49 6.23 -1.15 5.37
N THR A 50 5.13 -0.89 4.67
CA THR A 50 3.77 -0.98 5.22
C THR A 50 2.74 -1.36 4.14
N GLY A 51 1.54 -1.76 4.55
CA GLY A 51 0.40 -1.98 3.67
C GLY A 51 0.71 -2.95 2.51
N TYR A 52 0.25 -2.62 1.32
CA TYR A 52 0.43 -3.46 0.12
C TYR A 52 1.90 -3.69 -0.26
N GLY A 53 2.78 -2.70 -0.05
CA GLY A 53 4.20 -2.87 -0.34
C GLY A 53 4.87 -3.89 0.57
N LEU A 54 4.60 -3.84 1.87
CA LEU A 54 5.08 -4.86 2.82
C LEU A 54 4.50 -6.24 2.50
N ALA A 55 3.19 -6.32 2.27
CA ALA A 55 2.53 -7.57 1.90
C ALA A 55 3.14 -8.18 0.61
N SER A 56 3.43 -7.33 -0.40
CA SER A 56 4.10 -7.78 -1.63
C SER A 56 5.49 -8.35 -1.36
N ARG A 57 6.26 -7.71 -0.48
CA ARG A 57 7.58 -8.17 -0.09
C ARG A 57 7.51 -9.52 0.64
N ILE A 58 6.55 -9.67 1.56
CA ILE A 58 6.31 -10.91 2.31
C ILE A 58 5.86 -12.05 1.37
N VAL A 59 4.89 -11.80 0.48
CA VAL A 59 4.41 -12.80 -0.47
C VAL A 59 5.50 -13.24 -1.44
N ALA A 60 6.29 -12.31 -1.95
CA ALA A 60 7.43 -12.63 -2.82
C ALA A 60 8.46 -13.50 -2.09
N ALA A 61 8.87 -13.11 -0.88
CA ALA A 61 9.90 -13.83 -0.13
C ALA A 61 9.42 -15.21 0.37
N PHE A 62 8.29 -15.27 1.04
CA PHE A 62 7.82 -16.49 1.72
C PHE A 62 6.84 -17.33 0.90
N GLY A 63 6.21 -16.76 -0.13
CA GLY A 63 5.36 -17.48 -1.06
C GLY A 63 6.10 -18.00 -2.28
N ALA A 64 7.01 -17.20 -2.86
CA ALA A 64 7.76 -17.55 -4.07
C ALA A 64 9.26 -17.83 -3.82
N GLN A 65 9.72 -17.81 -2.58
CA GLN A 65 11.15 -17.97 -2.22
C GLN A 65 12.06 -16.97 -2.93
N ALA A 66 11.56 -15.76 -3.19
CA ALA A 66 12.28 -14.72 -3.92
C ALA A 66 13.22 -13.94 -2.99
N ASN A 67 14.35 -13.49 -3.55
CA ASN A 67 15.17 -12.46 -2.93
C ASN A 67 14.49 -11.10 -3.10
N THR A 68 14.65 -10.18 -2.14
CA THR A 68 13.95 -8.89 -2.19
C THR A 68 14.87 -7.71 -1.91
N VAL A 69 14.61 -6.60 -2.60
CA VAL A 69 15.08 -5.27 -2.22
C VAL A 69 13.87 -4.39 -1.93
N GLY A 70 13.83 -3.78 -0.75
CA GLY A 70 12.74 -2.88 -0.35
C GLY A 70 13.24 -1.45 -0.22
N VAL A 71 12.53 -0.50 -0.84
CA VAL A 71 12.81 0.94 -0.72
C VAL A 71 11.75 1.60 0.14
N TYR A 72 12.15 2.37 1.15
CA TYR A 72 11.21 3.11 2.00
C TYR A 72 11.88 4.28 2.74
N ARG A 73 11.05 5.19 3.27
CA ARG A 73 11.51 6.35 4.03
C ARG A 73 11.09 6.22 5.49
N PRO A 74 11.99 5.81 6.41
CA PRO A 74 11.67 5.61 7.81
C PRO A 74 11.81 6.88 8.65
N SER A 75 11.23 6.83 9.86
CA SER A 75 11.71 7.62 11.00
C SER A 75 12.40 6.68 11.98
N ILE A 76 13.62 7.01 12.38
CA ILE A 76 14.43 6.23 13.32
C ILE A 76 14.03 6.58 14.75
N ALA A 77 14.18 5.63 15.68
CA ALA A 77 13.95 5.83 17.10
C ALA A 77 14.95 6.83 17.72
N SER A 78 14.55 7.42 18.83
CA SER A 78 15.42 8.21 19.69
C SER A 78 15.02 7.98 21.14
N GLU A 79 15.82 8.44 22.11
CA GLU A 79 15.54 8.30 23.56
C GLU A 79 14.11 8.66 24.00
N LYS A 80 13.41 9.53 23.23
CA LYS A 80 12.07 10.04 23.56
C LYS A 80 10.98 9.66 22.56
N ARG A 81 11.33 8.94 21.49
CA ARG A 81 10.42 8.67 20.38
C ARG A 81 10.69 7.31 19.76
N THR A 82 9.62 6.55 19.53
CA THR A 82 9.68 5.30 18.78
C THR A 82 10.06 5.55 17.32
N ALA A 83 10.62 4.55 16.66
CA ALA A 83 10.72 4.56 15.20
C ALA A 83 9.31 4.51 14.56
N SER A 84 9.23 4.71 13.25
CA SER A 84 8.00 4.45 12.50
C SER A 84 7.70 2.95 12.43
N SER A 85 6.43 2.58 12.27
CA SER A 85 6.04 1.18 12.06
C SER A 85 6.77 0.55 10.87
N GLY A 86 6.99 1.31 9.80
CA GLY A 86 7.74 0.83 8.65
C GLY A 86 9.18 0.41 8.96
N TRP A 87 9.84 1.07 9.91
CA TRP A 87 11.16 0.64 10.41
C TRP A 87 11.09 -0.71 11.11
N TYR A 88 10.18 -0.85 12.08
CA TYR A 88 10.02 -2.10 12.85
C TYR A 88 9.56 -3.28 12.00
N ASN A 89 8.63 -3.03 11.07
CA ASN A 89 8.19 -4.03 10.11
C ASN A 89 9.35 -4.54 9.22
N SER A 90 10.19 -3.60 8.74
CA SER A 90 11.34 -3.97 7.90
C SER A 90 12.39 -4.75 8.67
N ALA A 91 12.66 -4.37 9.93
CA ALA A 91 13.57 -5.11 10.79
C ALA A 91 13.08 -6.56 11.03
N ALA A 92 11.81 -6.72 11.38
CA ALA A 92 11.21 -8.03 11.61
C ALA A 92 11.17 -8.89 10.32
N PHE A 93 10.85 -8.27 9.19
CA PHE A 93 10.84 -8.96 7.90
C PHE A 93 12.23 -9.45 7.49
N GLU A 94 13.26 -8.60 7.60
CA GLU A 94 14.62 -8.98 7.21
C GLU A 94 15.19 -10.06 8.13
N GLN A 95 14.94 -9.99 9.43
CA GLN A 95 15.34 -11.05 10.34
C GLN A 95 14.68 -12.39 9.98
N ALA A 96 13.38 -12.38 9.69
CA ALA A 96 12.67 -13.59 9.28
C ALA A 96 13.17 -14.13 7.93
N ALA A 97 13.53 -13.26 6.99
CA ALA A 97 14.09 -13.65 5.71
C ALA A 97 15.49 -14.27 5.87
N GLU A 98 16.35 -13.68 6.71
CA GLU A 98 17.67 -14.23 7.04
C GLU A 98 17.55 -15.61 7.70
N ASP A 99 16.65 -15.76 8.67
CA ASP A 99 16.39 -17.05 9.34
C ASP A 99 15.89 -18.14 8.37
N ALA A 100 15.20 -17.71 7.30
CA ALA A 100 14.74 -18.59 6.22
C ALA A 100 15.79 -18.82 5.11
N GLY A 101 16.99 -18.21 5.20
CA GLY A 101 18.05 -18.31 4.21
C GLY A 101 17.78 -17.52 2.91
N LEU A 102 16.86 -16.55 2.94
CA LEU A 102 16.52 -15.68 1.81
C LEU A 102 17.34 -14.39 1.86
N LYS A 103 17.79 -13.91 0.70
CA LYS A 103 18.44 -12.61 0.60
C LYS A 103 17.38 -11.50 0.64
N SER A 104 17.54 -10.57 1.55
CA SER A 104 16.64 -9.44 1.73
C SER A 104 17.44 -8.19 2.10
N PHE A 105 17.20 -7.10 1.40
CA PHE A 105 17.94 -5.84 1.57
C PHE A 105 16.97 -4.67 1.66
N SER A 106 17.31 -3.68 2.50
CA SER A 106 16.56 -2.43 2.63
C SER A 106 17.40 -1.24 2.20
N VAL A 107 16.83 -0.39 1.35
CA VAL A 107 17.38 0.91 0.99
C VAL A 107 16.49 2.00 1.57
N THR A 108 17.08 2.88 2.40
CA THR A 108 16.32 3.97 2.99
C THR A 108 16.57 5.29 2.25
N GLY A 109 15.48 6.00 1.95
CA GLY A 109 15.56 7.29 1.27
C GLY A 109 14.21 7.74 0.72
N ASP A 110 14.23 8.88 0.06
CA ASP A 110 13.09 9.38 -0.68
C ASP A 110 13.03 8.66 -2.04
N ALA A 111 11.97 7.88 -2.27
CA ALA A 111 11.79 7.12 -3.51
C ALA A 111 11.83 8.01 -4.77
N PHE A 112 11.50 9.29 -4.66
CA PHE A 112 11.55 10.24 -5.75
C PHE A 112 12.98 10.74 -6.07
N SER A 113 13.94 10.59 -5.15
CA SER A 113 15.28 11.11 -5.34
C SER A 113 16.15 10.24 -6.24
N SER A 114 16.99 10.87 -7.06
CA SER A 114 17.99 10.19 -7.89
C SER A 114 19.02 9.43 -7.04
N GLU A 115 19.36 9.93 -5.85
CA GLU A 115 20.28 9.28 -4.93
C GLU A 115 19.75 7.91 -4.46
N THR A 116 18.48 7.86 -4.04
CA THR A 116 17.84 6.59 -3.62
C THR A 116 17.75 5.59 -4.77
N LYS A 117 17.43 6.06 -5.98
CA LYS A 117 17.40 5.22 -7.19
C LYS A 117 18.78 4.64 -7.49
N ALA A 118 19.82 5.48 -7.54
CA ALA A 118 21.18 5.05 -7.81
C ALA A 118 21.69 4.02 -6.78
N LYS A 119 21.46 4.28 -5.49
CA LYS A 119 21.83 3.37 -4.41
C LYS A 119 21.09 2.03 -4.50
N THR A 120 19.80 2.06 -4.83
CA THR A 120 19.01 0.83 -5.02
C THR A 120 19.54 0.00 -6.19
N ILE A 121 19.87 0.65 -7.30
CA ILE A 121 20.46 -0.01 -8.48
C ILE A 121 21.80 -0.64 -8.12
N GLU A 122 22.65 0.05 -7.36
CA GLU A 122 23.92 -0.49 -6.89
C GLU A 122 23.73 -1.77 -6.05
N VAL A 123 22.80 -1.75 -5.10
CA VAL A 123 22.45 -2.92 -4.27
C VAL A 123 21.95 -4.07 -5.15
N ILE A 124 21.06 -3.82 -6.10
CA ILE A 124 20.53 -4.85 -7.00
C ILE A 124 21.67 -5.48 -7.81
N LEU A 125 22.52 -4.68 -8.45
CA LEU A 125 23.61 -5.17 -9.27
C LEU A 125 24.64 -5.98 -8.48
N THR A 126 24.94 -5.55 -7.25
CA THR A 126 25.93 -6.19 -6.40
C THR A 126 25.43 -7.50 -5.81
N GLU A 127 24.19 -7.54 -5.32
CA GLU A 127 23.64 -8.63 -4.52
C GLU A 127 22.80 -9.64 -5.30
N LEU A 128 22.06 -9.15 -6.33
CA LEU A 128 21.06 -9.92 -7.05
C LEU A 128 21.35 -10.04 -8.56
N GLY A 129 22.15 -9.14 -9.10
CA GLY A 129 22.38 -8.99 -10.54
C GLY A 129 21.25 -8.23 -11.23
N GLN A 130 20.04 -8.78 -11.26
CA GLN A 130 18.85 -8.19 -11.88
C GLN A 130 17.61 -8.53 -11.08
N VAL A 131 16.57 -7.70 -11.22
CA VAL A 131 15.22 -7.98 -10.71
C VAL A 131 14.28 -8.33 -11.86
N ASP A 132 13.37 -9.28 -11.62
CA ASP A 132 12.39 -9.78 -12.59
C ASP A 132 10.94 -9.38 -12.21
N LEU A 133 10.74 -8.81 -11.02
CA LEU A 133 9.50 -8.14 -10.64
C LEU A 133 9.80 -6.81 -9.95
N VAL A 134 9.10 -5.75 -10.37
CA VAL A 134 9.14 -4.44 -9.70
C VAL A 134 7.73 -4.05 -9.26
N ILE A 135 7.54 -3.89 -7.95
CA ILE A 135 6.27 -3.39 -7.37
C ILE A 135 6.45 -1.92 -7.00
N TYR A 136 5.59 -1.05 -7.55
CA TYR A 136 5.52 0.36 -7.23
C TYR A 136 4.33 0.63 -6.32
N SER A 137 4.58 0.79 -5.03
CA SER A 137 3.58 0.98 -3.96
C SER A 137 3.79 2.30 -3.22
N VAL A 138 3.95 3.38 -3.97
CA VAL A 138 4.14 4.71 -3.39
C VAL A 138 2.83 5.47 -3.34
N ALA A 139 2.45 5.90 -2.13
CA ALA A 139 1.38 6.86 -1.90
C ALA A 139 1.96 8.02 -1.08
N SER A 140 2.04 9.20 -1.66
CA SER A 140 2.66 10.36 -1.03
C SER A 140 1.77 11.59 -1.12
N ALA A 141 1.79 12.40 -0.06
CA ALA A 141 1.16 13.71 -0.08
C ALA A 141 2.05 14.77 -0.76
N ARG A 142 3.34 14.45 -1.01
CA ARG A 142 4.32 15.42 -1.49
C ARG A 142 5.43 14.74 -2.29
N ARG A 143 5.86 15.40 -3.38
CA ARG A 143 7.05 15.06 -4.15
C ARG A 143 7.93 16.30 -4.32
N THR A 144 9.23 16.15 -4.11
CA THR A 144 10.22 17.14 -4.52
C THR A 144 10.83 16.66 -5.84
N ASP A 145 10.76 17.48 -6.88
CA ASP A 145 11.39 17.16 -8.15
C ASP A 145 12.92 17.14 -7.98
N PRO A 146 13.60 16.05 -8.34
CA PRO A 146 15.04 15.92 -8.08
C PRO A 146 15.90 16.80 -8.98
N GLN A 147 15.37 17.35 -10.06
CA GLN A 147 16.12 18.19 -11.01
C GLN A 147 15.94 19.67 -10.71
N SER A 148 14.69 20.10 -10.49
CA SER A 148 14.38 21.53 -10.24
C SER A 148 14.38 21.90 -8.77
N GLY A 149 14.18 20.94 -7.84
CA GLY A 149 13.94 21.19 -6.42
C GLY A 149 12.53 21.70 -6.13
N GLU A 150 11.66 21.81 -7.14
CA GLU A 150 10.28 22.23 -6.97
C GLU A 150 9.48 21.20 -6.16
N VAL A 151 8.53 21.69 -5.36
CA VAL A 151 7.73 20.88 -4.46
C VAL A 151 6.29 20.87 -4.92
N PHE A 152 5.79 19.67 -5.20
CA PHE A 152 4.40 19.41 -5.56
C PHE A 152 3.66 18.73 -4.41
N ASN A 153 2.37 19.07 -4.24
CA ASN A 153 1.53 18.49 -3.19
C ASN A 153 0.31 17.84 -3.82
N SER A 154 0.03 16.60 -3.44
CA SER A 154 -1.18 15.91 -3.87
C SER A 154 -2.35 16.21 -2.94
N VAL A 155 -3.53 16.30 -3.51
CA VAL A 155 -4.80 16.48 -2.79
C VAL A 155 -5.81 15.42 -3.21
N LEU A 156 -6.74 15.10 -2.31
CA LEU A 156 -7.91 14.28 -2.59
C LEU A 156 -9.15 15.17 -2.52
N LYS A 157 -9.54 15.71 -3.66
CA LYS A 157 -10.64 16.64 -3.81
C LYS A 157 -11.47 16.29 -5.04
N PRO A 158 -12.79 16.57 -5.03
CA PRO A 158 -13.61 16.47 -6.22
C PRO A 158 -13.15 17.50 -7.26
N ILE A 159 -13.58 17.34 -8.51
CA ILE A 159 -13.36 18.31 -9.60
C ILE A 159 -14.68 18.98 -9.96
N GLY A 160 -14.66 20.28 -10.14
CA GLY A 160 -15.77 21.08 -10.64
C GLY A 160 -16.77 21.52 -9.57
N GLN A 161 -17.35 20.62 -8.77
CA GLN A 161 -18.36 20.92 -7.76
C GLN A 161 -17.94 20.40 -6.38
N PRO A 162 -18.37 21.09 -5.30
CA PRO A 162 -18.17 20.57 -3.92
C PRO A 162 -18.86 19.21 -3.74
N PHE A 163 -18.23 18.34 -2.96
CA PHE A 163 -18.76 17.03 -2.61
C PHE A 163 -19.10 16.99 -1.12
N THR A 164 -20.37 16.72 -0.79
CA THR A 164 -20.83 16.58 0.58
C THR A 164 -21.28 15.15 0.84
N ASN A 165 -20.73 14.51 1.86
CA ASN A 165 -21.11 13.15 2.24
C ASN A 165 -20.86 12.89 3.74
N LYS A 166 -21.32 11.72 4.22
CA LYS A 166 -21.07 11.26 5.58
C LYS A 166 -19.60 10.95 5.82
N THR A 167 -19.16 11.19 7.03
CA THR A 167 -17.86 10.79 7.54
C THR A 167 -17.98 10.29 8.97
N VAL A 168 -16.96 9.65 9.50
CA VAL A 168 -16.92 9.22 10.90
C VAL A 168 -15.60 9.63 11.55
N ASN A 169 -15.68 10.11 12.77
CA ASN A 169 -14.55 10.08 13.66
C ASN A 169 -14.44 8.66 14.23
N PHE A 170 -13.56 7.84 13.68
CA PHE A 170 -13.49 6.44 14.07
C PHE A 170 -12.99 6.21 15.49
N HIS A 171 -12.42 7.22 16.17
CA HIS A 171 -12.08 7.12 17.59
C HIS A 171 -13.31 7.27 18.50
N SER A 172 -14.19 8.22 18.21
CA SER A 172 -15.41 8.47 19.01
C SER A 172 -16.63 7.69 18.51
N GLY A 173 -16.67 7.32 17.23
CA GLY A 173 -17.86 6.78 16.57
C GLY A 173 -18.85 7.84 16.11
N GLU A 174 -18.51 9.11 16.22
CA GLU A 174 -19.39 10.21 15.80
C GLU A 174 -19.45 10.28 14.26
N VAL A 175 -20.67 10.13 13.73
CA VAL A 175 -20.99 10.30 12.32
C VAL A 175 -21.43 11.73 12.06
N SER A 176 -20.83 12.38 11.09
CA SER A 176 -21.16 13.75 10.70
C SER A 176 -21.16 13.91 9.18
N GLN A 177 -21.51 15.08 8.69
CA GLN A 177 -21.36 15.44 7.28
C GLN A 177 -20.11 16.28 7.09
N ILE A 178 -19.41 16.04 5.97
CA ILE A 178 -18.27 16.84 5.53
C ILE A 178 -18.51 17.32 4.11
N THR A 179 -18.16 18.58 3.85
CA THR A 179 -18.12 19.14 2.50
C THR A 179 -16.65 19.32 2.09
N ILE A 180 -16.29 18.78 0.96
CA ILE A 180 -14.94 18.89 0.37
C ILE A 180 -15.06 19.82 -0.83
N GLU A 181 -14.36 20.94 -0.79
CA GLU A 181 -14.31 21.90 -1.89
C GLU A 181 -13.57 21.34 -3.09
N PRO A 182 -13.91 21.73 -4.32
CA PRO A 182 -13.27 21.23 -5.50
C PRO A 182 -11.78 21.61 -5.58
N ALA A 183 -10.99 20.77 -6.25
CA ALA A 183 -9.60 21.06 -6.55
C ALA A 183 -9.48 22.20 -7.55
N THR A 184 -8.46 23.04 -7.38
CA THR A 184 -8.02 23.98 -8.41
C THR A 184 -7.30 23.22 -9.54
N GLU A 185 -7.14 23.85 -10.69
CA GLU A 185 -6.36 23.25 -11.79
C GLU A 185 -4.90 23.00 -11.41
N GLU A 186 -4.32 23.85 -10.57
CA GLU A 186 -2.96 23.68 -10.04
C GLU A 186 -2.89 22.44 -9.11
N GLU A 187 -3.82 22.30 -8.17
CA GLU A 187 -3.90 21.13 -7.28
C GLU A 187 -4.08 19.83 -8.07
N VAL A 188 -4.83 19.86 -9.17
CA VAL A 188 -4.96 18.67 -10.05
C VAL A 188 -3.64 18.35 -10.73
N ARG A 189 -2.94 19.34 -11.33
CA ARG A 189 -1.62 19.14 -11.95
C ARG A 189 -0.60 18.62 -10.95
N ASP A 190 -0.52 19.22 -9.79
CA ASP A 190 0.37 18.79 -8.70
C ASP A 190 0.07 17.35 -8.30
N THR A 191 -1.20 17.01 -8.13
CA THR A 191 -1.62 15.63 -7.79
C THR A 191 -1.18 14.63 -8.86
N VAL A 192 -1.30 14.96 -10.14
CA VAL A 192 -0.79 14.12 -11.22
C VAL A 192 0.73 13.98 -11.17
N THR A 193 1.46 15.07 -10.89
CA THR A 193 2.92 15.05 -10.75
C THR A 193 3.37 14.16 -9.60
N VAL A 194 2.65 14.17 -8.46
CA VAL A 194 3.01 13.37 -7.27
C VAL A 194 2.59 11.91 -7.41
N MET A 195 1.36 11.66 -7.89
CA MET A 195 0.68 10.36 -7.79
C MET A 195 0.44 9.68 -9.15
N GLY A 196 0.86 10.32 -10.24
CA GLY A 196 0.81 9.75 -11.58
C GLY A 196 1.95 8.76 -11.84
N GLY A 197 2.20 8.47 -13.10
CA GLY A 197 3.13 7.40 -13.51
C GLY A 197 4.58 7.84 -13.74
N ASP A 198 4.90 9.14 -13.70
CA ASP A 198 6.23 9.63 -14.11
C ASP A 198 7.38 9.03 -13.29
N ASP A 199 7.23 8.98 -11.96
CA ASP A 199 8.29 8.44 -11.13
C ASP A 199 8.41 6.91 -11.28
N TRP A 200 7.29 6.22 -11.45
CA TRP A 200 7.31 4.79 -11.77
C TRP A 200 8.06 4.50 -13.10
N GLU A 201 7.74 5.25 -14.15
CA GLU A 201 8.43 5.13 -15.45
C GLU A 201 9.92 5.50 -15.32
N CYS A 202 10.26 6.50 -14.52
CA CYS A 202 11.64 6.87 -14.21
C CYS A 202 12.39 5.70 -13.56
N TRP A 203 11.84 5.04 -12.53
CA TRP A 203 12.42 3.85 -11.91
C TRP A 203 12.68 2.74 -12.91
N ILE A 204 11.72 2.41 -13.76
CA ILE A 204 11.87 1.34 -14.75
C ILE A 204 12.94 1.68 -15.79
N ASN A 205 12.98 2.94 -16.25
CA ASN A 205 13.98 3.39 -17.21
C ASN A 205 15.40 3.38 -16.62
N GLU A 206 15.60 3.83 -15.39
CA GLU A 206 16.90 3.82 -14.72
C GLU A 206 17.39 2.38 -14.47
N LEU A 207 16.53 1.49 -13.98
CA LEU A 207 16.83 0.08 -13.79
C LEU A 207 17.25 -0.59 -15.11
N ARG A 208 16.52 -0.32 -16.19
CA ARG A 208 16.81 -0.86 -17.52
C ARG A 208 18.13 -0.33 -18.08
N GLN A 209 18.38 0.97 -18.00
CA GLN A 209 19.62 1.60 -18.47
C GLN A 209 20.86 1.08 -17.75
N ALA A 210 20.72 0.80 -16.45
CA ALA A 210 21.79 0.24 -15.64
C ALA A 210 21.98 -1.28 -15.82
N GLY A 211 21.11 -1.98 -16.55
CA GLY A 211 21.13 -3.44 -16.68
C GLY A 211 20.66 -4.18 -15.42
N ALA A 212 19.98 -3.49 -14.48
CA ALA A 212 19.45 -4.06 -13.25
C ALA A 212 18.04 -4.67 -13.41
N LEU A 213 17.38 -4.45 -14.55
CA LEU A 213 16.08 -5.01 -14.89
C LEU A 213 16.25 -6.20 -15.85
N ALA A 214 15.64 -7.33 -15.56
CA ALA A 214 15.62 -8.48 -16.46
C ALA A 214 14.79 -8.19 -17.73
N ASP A 215 15.16 -8.76 -18.86
CA ASP A 215 14.48 -8.56 -20.14
C ASP A 215 12.98 -8.90 -20.07
N THR A 216 12.63 -9.97 -19.36
CA THR A 216 11.25 -10.45 -19.17
C THR A 216 10.59 -9.91 -17.90
N ALA A 217 11.15 -8.86 -17.30
CA ALA A 217 10.63 -8.35 -16.04
C ALA A 217 9.20 -7.85 -16.15
N MET A 218 8.44 -8.11 -15.10
CA MET A 218 7.11 -7.54 -14.89
C MET A 218 7.20 -6.35 -13.94
N THR A 219 6.40 -5.31 -14.17
CA THR A 219 6.24 -4.23 -13.20
C THR A 219 4.77 -3.95 -12.93
N VAL A 220 4.43 -3.70 -11.66
CA VAL A 220 3.05 -3.47 -11.22
C VAL A 220 3.00 -2.24 -10.31
N ALA A 221 2.10 -1.31 -10.62
CA ALA A 221 1.78 -0.18 -9.76
C ALA A 221 0.37 -0.34 -9.15
N TYR A 222 0.23 -0.05 -7.85
CA TYR A 222 -1.06 -0.15 -7.17
C TYR A 222 -1.94 1.08 -7.40
N SER A 223 -3.23 0.81 -7.56
CA SER A 223 -4.29 1.79 -7.76
C SER A 223 -5.53 1.43 -6.95
N TYR A 224 -6.44 2.37 -6.85
CA TYR A 224 -7.77 2.19 -6.30
C TYR A 224 -8.77 3.01 -7.12
N ILE A 225 -9.93 2.45 -7.42
CA ILE A 225 -11.03 3.12 -8.15
C ILE A 225 -12.12 3.55 -7.17
N GLY A 226 -12.53 2.67 -6.28
CA GLY A 226 -13.59 2.88 -5.33
C GLY A 226 -14.98 2.60 -5.85
N SER A 227 -15.94 2.64 -4.92
CA SER A 227 -17.37 2.49 -5.17
C SER A 227 -18.02 3.83 -5.55
N GLU A 228 -19.28 3.79 -5.96
CA GLU A 228 -20.08 5.01 -6.25
C GLU A 228 -20.13 5.99 -5.05
N ILE A 229 -20.09 5.48 -3.80
CA ILE A 229 -20.12 6.31 -2.59
C ILE A 229 -18.89 7.23 -2.50
N THR A 230 -17.74 6.80 -3.00
CA THR A 230 -16.46 7.51 -2.92
C THR A 230 -16.00 8.07 -4.27
N GLN A 231 -16.70 7.79 -5.35
CA GLN A 231 -16.29 8.06 -6.73
C GLN A 231 -15.94 9.54 -6.97
N ALA A 232 -16.73 10.47 -6.44
CA ALA A 232 -16.52 11.91 -6.64
C ALA A 232 -15.15 12.41 -6.11
N VAL A 233 -14.60 11.79 -5.05
CA VAL A 233 -13.28 12.15 -4.50
C VAL A 233 -12.17 11.22 -4.95
N TYR A 234 -12.51 10.07 -5.57
CA TYR A 234 -11.54 9.12 -6.11
C TYR A 234 -11.50 9.17 -7.63
N ARG A 235 -12.27 8.32 -8.32
CA ARG A 235 -12.16 8.17 -9.78
C ARG A 235 -12.48 9.45 -10.55
N GLU A 236 -13.41 10.26 -10.09
CA GLU A 236 -13.80 11.54 -10.69
C GLU A 236 -13.09 12.75 -10.07
N GLY A 237 -12.26 12.52 -9.04
CA GLY A 237 -11.51 13.56 -8.35
C GLY A 237 -10.10 13.78 -8.90
N SER A 238 -9.35 14.65 -8.20
CA SER A 238 -7.95 14.96 -8.51
C SER A 238 -7.06 13.72 -8.57
N ILE A 239 -7.27 12.76 -7.65
CA ILE A 239 -6.52 11.50 -7.65
C ILE A 239 -6.88 10.61 -8.84
N GLY A 240 -8.11 10.69 -9.37
CA GLY A 240 -8.53 9.97 -10.55
C GLY A 240 -7.75 10.41 -11.78
N GLN A 241 -7.48 11.71 -11.95
CA GLN A 241 -6.62 12.23 -13.02
C GLN A 241 -5.19 11.67 -12.93
N ALA A 242 -4.65 11.56 -11.71
CA ALA A 242 -3.36 10.91 -11.48
C ALA A 242 -3.40 9.41 -11.83
N LYS A 243 -4.52 8.72 -11.56
CA LYS A 243 -4.70 7.31 -11.94
C LYS A 243 -4.86 7.11 -13.43
N ASP A 244 -5.54 8.02 -14.13
CA ASP A 244 -5.58 8.02 -15.60
C ASP A 244 -4.18 8.18 -16.20
N HIS A 245 -3.36 9.07 -15.63
CA HIS A 245 -1.96 9.23 -16.03
C HIS A 245 -1.12 7.96 -15.72
N LEU A 246 -1.34 7.33 -14.58
CA LEU A 246 -0.68 6.07 -14.21
C LEU A 246 -1.03 4.94 -15.20
N GLU A 247 -2.31 4.79 -15.56
CA GLU A 247 -2.81 3.82 -16.53
C GLU A 247 -2.24 4.06 -17.94
N ALA A 248 -2.20 5.31 -18.38
CA ALA A 248 -1.56 5.69 -19.66
C ALA A 248 -0.05 5.38 -19.65
N THR A 249 0.63 5.59 -18.51
CA THR A 249 2.04 5.26 -18.33
C THR A 249 2.27 3.75 -18.40
N ALA A 250 1.42 2.94 -17.76
CA ALA A 250 1.48 1.49 -17.86
C ALA A 250 1.38 1.03 -19.33
N THR A 251 0.46 1.61 -20.09
CA THR A 251 0.28 1.29 -21.51
C THR A 251 1.54 1.60 -22.33
N ARG A 252 2.16 2.77 -22.12
CA ARG A 252 3.42 3.14 -22.79
C ARG A 252 4.56 2.19 -22.43
N MET A 253 4.76 1.94 -21.13
CA MET A 253 5.82 1.03 -20.66
C MET A 253 5.59 -0.40 -21.13
N ASN A 254 4.35 -0.87 -21.13
CA ASN A 254 4.02 -2.21 -21.62
C ASN A 254 4.41 -2.37 -23.09
N GLY A 255 4.14 -1.38 -23.93
CA GLY A 255 4.57 -1.38 -25.34
C GLY A 255 6.10 -1.42 -25.52
N GLN A 256 6.86 -0.82 -24.59
CA GLN A 256 8.33 -0.83 -24.62
C GLN A 256 8.90 -2.13 -24.07
N LEU A 257 8.39 -2.65 -22.96
CA LEU A 257 8.87 -3.85 -22.28
C LEU A 257 8.52 -5.11 -23.07
N ALA A 258 7.37 -5.14 -23.74
CA ALA A 258 6.93 -6.28 -24.56
C ALA A 258 7.92 -6.65 -25.68
N LEU A 259 8.73 -5.70 -26.13
CA LEU A 259 9.78 -5.95 -27.16
C LEU A 259 10.85 -6.95 -26.68
N SER A 260 11.06 -7.06 -25.36
CA SER A 260 11.97 -8.03 -24.73
C SER A 260 11.23 -9.12 -23.93
N GLY A 261 9.90 -9.13 -23.96
CA GLY A 261 9.07 -10.11 -23.25
C GLY A 261 8.65 -9.71 -21.85
N GLY A 262 8.94 -8.47 -21.44
CA GLY A 262 8.49 -7.87 -20.18
C GLY A 262 7.10 -7.27 -20.26
N SER A 263 6.57 -6.79 -19.14
CA SER A 263 5.22 -6.23 -19.07
C SER A 263 5.06 -5.20 -17.94
N ALA A 264 4.07 -4.32 -18.08
CA ALA A 264 3.71 -3.31 -17.09
C ALA A 264 2.20 -3.26 -16.87
N TYR A 265 1.76 -3.27 -15.61
CA TYR A 265 0.35 -3.29 -15.25
C TYR A 265 0.03 -2.32 -14.13
N VAL A 266 -1.17 -1.75 -14.16
CA VAL A 266 -1.81 -1.16 -12.98
C VAL A 266 -2.68 -2.21 -12.33
N CYS A 267 -2.51 -2.42 -11.03
CA CYS A 267 -3.36 -3.31 -10.24
C CYS A 267 -4.33 -2.46 -9.40
N VAL A 268 -5.62 -2.63 -9.65
CA VAL A 268 -6.68 -2.00 -8.86
C VAL A 268 -6.99 -2.87 -7.67
N SER A 269 -6.67 -2.34 -6.48
CA SER A 269 -6.85 -3.03 -5.20
C SER A 269 -8.16 -2.64 -4.54
N LYS A 270 -8.59 -3.43 -3.57
CA LYS A 270 -9.75 -3.22 -2.71
C LYS A 270 -9.50 -2.09 -1.68
N ALA A 271 -10.57 -1.46 -1.19
CA ALA A 271 -10.51 -0.57 -0.05
C ALA A 271 -10.07 -1.31 1.22
N LEU A 272 -8.98 -0.86 1.82
CA LEU A 272 -8.39 -1.44 3.04
C LEU A 272 -7.95 -0.36 4.01
N VAL A 273 -7.85 -0.73 5.28
CA VAL A 273 -7.24 0.12 6.31
C VAL A 273 -5.75 0.21 6.07
N THR A 274 -5.30 1.40 5.71
CA THR A 274 -3.88 1.77 5.54
C THR A 274 -3.65 3.14 6.14
N GLN A 275 -2.40 3.55 6.31
CA GLN A 275 -2.10 4.91 6.75
C GLN A 275 -2.68 5.97 5.79
N SER A 276 -2.64 5.69 4.48
CA SER A 276 -3.16 6.61 3.46
C SER A 276 -4.68 6.70 3.50
N SER A 277 -5.39 5.57 3.55
CA SER A 277 -6.86 5.53 3.51
C SER A 277 -7.51 6.14 4.75
N SER A 278 -6.86 6.02 5.92
CA SER A 278 -7.37 6.54 7.20
C SER A 278 -7.43 8.07 7.26
N ALA A 279 -6.64 8.75 6.43
CA ALA A 279 -6.60 10.21 6.36
C ALA A 279 -7.64 10.81 5.39
N ILE A 280 -8.36 9.98 4.63
CA ILE A 280 -9.26 10.44 3.58
C ILE A 280 -10.68 10.55 4.14
N PRO A 281 -11.31 11.73 4.11
CA PRO A 281 -12.70 11.88 4.53
C PRO A 281 -13.63 10.87 3.84
N VAL A 282 -14.73 10.47 4.47
CA VAL A 282 -15.69 9.49 3.95
C VAL A 282 -15.17 8.04 3.99
N VAL A 283 -13.92 7.79 3.63
CA VAL A 283 -13.34 6.46 3.46
C VAL A 283 -13.35 5.59 4.72
N PRO A 284 -13.03 6.08 5.93
CA PRO A 284 -13.13 5.25 7.13
C PRO A 284 -14.53 4.70 7.39
N LEU A 285 -15.58 5.51 7.16
CA LEU A 285 -16.95 5.06 7.30
C LEU A 285 -17.33 4.03 6.22
N TYR A 286 -16.92 4.30 4.96
CA TYR A 286 -17.14 3.36 3.86
C TYR A 286 -16.47 2.01 4.12
N ILE A 287 -15.20 2.01 4.53
CA ILE A 287 -14.49 0.77 4.86
C ILE A 287 -15.16 0.03 6.01
N SER A 288 -15.62 0.73 7.04
CA SER A 288 -16.30 0.09 8.18
C SER A 288 -17.61 -0.59 7.77
N ALA A 289 -18.40 0.01 6.87
CA ALA A 289 -19.61 -0.59 6.31
C ALA A 289 -19.25 -1.76 5.37
N LEU A 290 -18.26 -1.60 4.51
CA LEU A 290 -17.77 -2.63 3.60
C LEU A 290 -17.26 -3.86 4.37
N TYR A 291 -16.51 -3.66 5.44
CA TYR A 291 -15.96 -4.74 6.26
C TYR A 291 -17.04 -5.60 6.89
N LYS A 292 -18.10 -4.96 7.41
CA LYS A 292 -19.24 -5.70 7.93
C LYS A 292 -19.82 -6.64 6.88
N VAL A 293 -20.18 -6.10 5.72
CA VAL A 293 -20.78 -6.88 4.63
C VAL A 293 -19.83 -7.98 4.12
N MET A 294 -18.58 -7.64 3.88
CA MET A 294 -17.61 -8.62 3.36
C MET A 294 -17.27 -9.73 4.37
N LYS A 295 -17.19 -9.40 5.68
CA LYS A 295 -16.98 -10.39 6.73
C LYS A 295 -18.18 -11.33 6.87
N GLU A 296 -19.40 -10.82 6.83
CA GLU A 296 -20.64 -11.62 6.86
C GLU A 296 -20.77 -12.55 5.64
N LYS A 297 -20.27 -12.12 4.48
CA LYS A 297 -20.25 -12.94 3.25
C LYS A 297 -19.02 -13.85 3.12
N GLY A 298 -18.05 -13.80 4.04
CA GLY A 298 -16.80 -14.55 3.95
C GLY A 298 -15.87 -14.11 2.80
N LEU A 299 -15.94 -12.83 2.41
CA LEU A 299 -15.18 -12.21 1.32
C LEU A 299 -14.15 -11.21 1.79
N HIS A 300 -13.97 -11.05 3.11
CA HIS A 300 -13.04 -10.08 3.65
C HIS A 300 -11.60 -10.51 3.40
N GLU A 301 -10.79 -9.57 2.91
CA GLU A 301 -9.35 -9.71 2.71
C GLU A 301 -8.65 -8.49 3.32
N GLY A 302 -7.53 -8.70 4.02
CA GLY A 302 -6.55 -7.67 4.35
C GLY A 302 -5.48 -7.54 3.24
N CYS A 303 -4.42 -6.77 3.53
CA CYS A 303 -3.36 -6.57 2.54
C CYS A 303 -2.66 -7.89 2.15
N ILE A 304 -2.42 -8.77 3.10
CA ILE A 304 -1.67 -10.00 2.84
C ILE A 304 -2.48 -11.00 2.01
N GLU A 305 -3.76 -11.20 2.35
CA GLU A 305 -4.67 -12.09 1.62
C GLU A 305 -4.85 -11.61 0.18
N GLN A 306 -5.10 -10.32 0.01
CA GLN A 306 -5.29 -9.74 -1.31
C GLN A 306 -4.01 -9.79 -2.15
N THR A 307 -2.85 -9.55 -1.56
CA THR A 307 -1.58 -9.66 -2.27
C THR A 307 -1.25 -11.11 -2.62
N TYR A 308 -1.51 -12.05 -1.72
CA TYR A 308 -1.34 -13.46 -2.03
C TYR A 308 -2.24 -13.88 -3.23
N ARG A 309 -3.50 -13.48 -3.23
CA ARG A 309 -4.44 -13.72 -4.34
C ARG A 309 -3.98 -13.03 -5.63
N LEU A 310 -3.40 -11.82 -5.54
CA LEU A 310 -2.81 -11.14 -6.69
C LEU A 310 -1.70 -11.99 -7.33
N PHE A 311 -0.77 -12.50 -6.54
CA PHE A 311 0.34 -13.29 -7.06
C PHE A 311 -0.12 -14.63 -7.65
N THR A 312 -1.06 -15.32 -7.01
CA THR A 312 -1.51 -16.67 -7.41
C THR A 312 -2.54 -16.66 -8.53
N GLU A 313 -3.46 -15.70 -8.56
CA GLU A 313 -4.61 -15.72 -9.48
C GLU A 313 -4.49 -14.69 -10.60
N ARG A 314 -3.50 -13.79 -10.54
CA ARG A 314 -3.36 -12.72 -11.54
C ARG A 314 -1.96 -12.67 -12.17
N LEU A 315 -0.89 -12.54 -11.37
CA LEU A 315 0.45 -12.30 -11.91
C LEU A 315 1.10 -13.57 -12.48
N TYR A 316 0.99 -14.68 -11.78
CA TYR A 316 1.72 -15.93 -12.11
C TYR A 316 0.76 -17.07 -12.41
N THR A 317 -0.11 -16.84 -13.39
CA THR A 317 -1.04 -17.86 -13.89
C THR A 317 -0.50 -18.54 -15.16
N ASN A 318 -1.02 -19.72 -15.47
CA ASN A 318 -0.60 -20.44 -16.70
C ASN A 318 -1.15 -19.78 -17.99
N ASP A 319 -2.21 -19.00 -17.90
CA ASP A 319 -2.94 -18.42 -19.03
C ASP A 319 -2.56 -16.94 -19.28
N GLY A 320 -1.51 -16.45 -18.60
CA GLY A 320 -1.08 -15.05 -18.63
C GLY A 320 -1.84 -14.17 -17.62
N VAL A 321 -1.54 -12.87 -17.61
CA VAL A 321 -2.12 -11.91 -16.65
C VAL A 321 -3.51 -11.48 -17.11
N PRO A 322 -4.60 -11.82 -16.38
CA PRO A 322 -5.93 -11.37 -16.74
C PRO A 322 -6.10 -9.88 -16.46
N VAL A 323 -6.59 -9.15 -17.45
CA VAL A 323 -6.83 -7.71 -17.37
C VAL A 323 -8.23 -7.35 -17.85
N ASP A 324 -8.74 -6.20 -17.39
CA ASP A 324 -9.98 -5.63 -17.89
C ASP A 324 -9.79 -4.96 -19.26
N GLU A 325 -10.87 -4.39 -19.82
CA GLU A 325 -10.86 -3.72 -21.14
C GLU A 325 -9.89 -2.54 -21.21
N GLN A 326 -9.50 -1.96 -20.07
CA GLN A 326 -8.54 -0.87 -19.95
C GLN A 326 -7.11 -1.37 -19.68
N GLY A 327 -6.87 -2.69 -19.67
CA GLY A 327 -5.57 -3.29 -19.43
C GLY A 327 -5.13 -3.33 -17.95
N ARG A 328 -6.06 -3.20 -17.01
CA ARG A 328 -5.79 -3.20 -15.57
C ARG A 328 -6.05 -4.57 -14.96
N ILE A 329 -5.20 -4.97 -14.02
CA ILE A 329 -5.47 -6.11 -13.15
C ILE A 329 -6.54 -5.69 -12.13
N ARG A 330 -7.60 -6.50 -12.00
CA ARG A 330 -8.69 -6.24 -11.07
C ARG A 330 -8.62 -7.26 -9.92
N ILE A 331 -8.27 -6.76 -8.73
CA ILE A 331 -8.26 -7.52 -7.49
C ILE A 331 -9.29 -6.96 -6.48
N ASP A 332 -9.97 -5.89 -6.86
CA ASP A 332 -11.12 -5.28 -6.20
C ASP A 332 -12.47 -5.95 -6.57
N ASP A 333 -12.41 -7.02 -7.34
CA ASP A 333 -13.57 -7.75 -7.87
C ASP A 333 -14.55 -8.21 -6.78
N TRP A 334 -14.05 -8.60 -5.60
CA TRP A 334 -14.90 -9.00 -4.48
C TRP A 334 -15.58 -7.79 -3.78
N GLU A 335 -14.88 -6.66 -3.65
CA GLU A 335 -15.48 -5.43 -3.15
C GLU A 335 -16.61 -4.95 -4.07
N LEU A 336 -16.37 -4.97 -5.38
CA LEU A 336 -17.28 -4.41 -6.37
C LEU A 336 -18.35 -5.39 -6.86
N ARG A 337 -18.53 -6.52 -6.18
CA ARG A 337 -19.67 -7.40 -6.43
C ARG A 337 -20.97 -6.64 -6.22
N GLU A 338 -21.90 -6.85 -7.13
CA GLU A 338 -23.21 -6.18 -7.12
C GLU A 338 -23.97 -6.37 -5.80
N ASP A 339 -23.95 -7.62 -5.26
CA ASP A 339 -24.59 -7.95 -3.99
C ASP A 339 -23.88 -7.33 -2.77
N VAL A 340 -22.56 -7.11 -2.84
CA VAL A 340 -21.80 -6.41 -1.79
C VAL A 340 -22.12 -4.93 -1.82
N GLN A 341 -22.03 -4.28 -2.99
CA GLN A 341 -22.25 -2.85 -3.10
C GLN A 341 -23.70 -2.43 -2.82
N ALA A 342 -24.69 -3.24 -3.21
CA ALA A 342 -26.10 -2.99 -2.89
C ALA A 342 -26.33 -2.97 -1.38
N GLU A 343 -25.77 -3.94 -0.65
CA GLU A 343 -25.90 -4.01 0.82
C GLU A 343 -25.11 -2.90 1.52
N VAL A 344 -23.89 -2.58 1.07
CA VAL A 344 -23.10 -1.45 1.59
C VAL A 344 -23.87 -0.13 1.41
N THR A 345 -24.49 0.09 0.24
CA THR A 345 -25.29 1.29 -0.04
C THR A 345 -26.50 1.38 0.90
N GLN A 346 -27.20 0.27 1.12
CA GLN A 346 -28.32 0.22 2.03
C GLN A 346 -27.91 0.56 3.49
N LEU A 347 -26.78 0.00 3.95
CA LEU A 347 -26.23 0.34 5.28
C LEU A 347 -25.81 1.80 5.35
N TRP A 348 -25.12 2.29 4.31
CA TRP A 348 -24.67 3.69 4.21
C TRP A 348 -25.79 4.69 4.42
N GLU A 349 -26.94 4.48 3.81
CA GLU A 349 -28.11 5.36 3.96
C GLU A 349 -28.60 5.44 5.41
N GLN A 350 -28.54 4.34 6.14
CA GLN A 350 -29.09 4.18 7.48
C GLN A 350 -28.12 4.54 8.62
N ILE A 351 -26.80 4.49 8.37
CA ILE A 351 -25.79 4.71 9.40
C ILE A 351 -25.89 6.12 10.00
N THR A 352 -25.99 6.16 11.33
CA THR A 352 -25.96 7.36 12.19
C THR A 352 -25.01 7.11 13.37
N THR A 353 -24.74 8.13 14.18
CA THR A 353 -23.93 7.99 15.41
C THR A 353 -24.52 6.94 16.38
N GLU A 354 -25.84 6.84 16.46
CA GLU A 354 -26.54 5.96 17.41
C GLU A 354 -26.45 4.48 17.02
N ASN A 355 -26.39 4.18 15.73
CA ASN A 355 -26.49 2.80 15.22
C ASN A 355 -25.22 2.28 14.51
N ILE A 356 -24.15 3.09 14.40
CA ILE A 356 -22.95 2.73 13.64
C ILE A 356 -22.32 1.40 14.11
N ASN A 357 -22.32 1.12 15.40
CA ASN A 357 -21.77 -0.12 15.94
C ASN A 357 -22.57 -1.38 15.55
N GLU A 358 -23.81 -1.22 15.11
CA GLU A 358 -24.65 -2.32 14.63
C GLU A 358 -24.54 -2.46 13.10
N LEU A 359 -24.46 -1.34 12.38
CA LEU A 359 -24.54 -1.28 10.93
C LEU A 359 -23.16 -1.23 10.23
N ALA A 360 -22.06 -1.09 10.98
CA ALA A 360 -20.70 -1.07 10.46
C ALA A 360 -19.74 -1.81 11.39
N ASP A 361 -18.63 -2.31 10.87
CA ASP A 361 -17.56 -2.92 11.66
C ASP A 361 -16.51 -1.87 12.05
N LEU A 362 -16.95 -0.89 12.84
CA LEU A 362 -16.08 0.20 13.29
C LEU A 362 -15.00 -0.30 14.27
N GLU A 363 -15.30 -1.30 15.08
CA GLU A 363 -14.33 -1.93 15.99
C GLU A 363 -13.23 -2.65 15.21
N GLY A 364 -13.60 -3.43 14.18
CA GLY A 364 -12.63 -4.07 13.29
C GLY A 364 -11.76 -3.05 12.56
N TYR A 365 -12.34 -1.95 12.08
CA TYR A 365 -11.60 -0.84 11.49
C TYR A 365 -10.56 -0.25 12.46
N ARG A 366 -10.97 0.05 13.71
CA ARG A 366 -10.05 0.58 14.75
C ARG A 366 -8.92 -0.39 15.05
N ARG A 367 -9.24 -1.68 15.20
CA ARG A 367 -8.26 -2.72 15.48
C ARG A 367 -7.23 -2.77 14.36
N GLU A 368 -7.64 -2.85 13.12
CA GLU A 368 -6.71 -2.86 11.97
C GLU A 368 -5.90 -1.58 11.90
N PHE A 369 -6.51 -0.41 12.17
CA PHE A 369 -5.77 0.85 12.24
C PHE A 369 -4.64 0.80 13.28
N PHE A 370 -4.91 0.32 14.49
CA PHE A 370 -3.88 0.22 15.52
C PHE A 370 -2.84 -0.85 15.22
N GLN A 371 -3.23 -1.93 14.57
CA GLN A 371 -2.32 -2.98 14.12
C GLN A 371 -1.29 -2.51 13.07
N LEU A 372 -1.61 -1.47 12.28
CA LEU A 372 -0.63 -0.81 11.40
C LEU A 372 0.60 -0.28 12.16
N PHE A 373 0.43 0.02 13.44
CA PHE A 373 1.46 0.57 14.33
C PHE A 373 1.93 -0.45 15.39
N GLY A 374 1.53 -1.71 15.26
CA GLY A 374 1.90 -2.79 16.15
C GLY A 374 1.15 -2.78 17.49
N PHE A 375 -0.01 -2.14 17.59
CA PHE A 375 -0.88 -2.23 18.76
C PHE A 375 -2.02 -3.22 18.53
N GLU A 376 -2.67 -3.66 19.61
CA GLU A 376 -3.77 -4.64 19.60
C GLU A 376 -3.42 -5.98 18.92
N MET A 377 -2.14 -6.35 18.93
CA MET A 377 -1.68 -7.65 18.45
C MET A 377 -1.85 -8.70 19.53
N GLN A 378 -2.43 -9.84 19.17
CA GLN A 378 -2.59 -10.95 20.12
C GLN A 378 -1.24 -11.51 20.55
N GLY A 379 -1.07 -11.69 21.87
CA GLY A 379 0.13 -12.27 22.47
C GLY A 379 1.25 -11.26 22.77
N VAL A 380 1.00 -9.97 22.56
CA VAL A 380 1.94 -8.89 22.93
C VAL A 380 1.52 -8.23 24.22
N ASP A 381 2.46 -8.12 25.18
CA ASP A 381 2.25 -7.41 26.43
C ASP A 381 2.68 -5.94 26.29
N TYR A 382 1.73 -5.05 26.36
CA TYR A 382 1.95 -3.60 26.20
C TYR A 382 2.26 -2.86 27.52
N ASP A 383 2.32 -3.56 28.64
CA ASP A 383 2.59 -2.99 29.97
C ASP A 383 4.04 -3.19 30.41
N VAL A 384 4.84 -3.87 29.62
CA VAL A 384 6.27 -4.10 29.85
C VAL A 384 7.14 -3.01 29.24
N ASP A 385 8.35 -2.89 29.76
CA ASP A 385 9.39 -1.99 29.21
C ASP A 385 10.04 -2.67 28.01
N VAL A 386 10.05 -1.98 26.87
CA VAL A 386 10.67 -2.45 25.63
C VAL A 386 11.70 -1.46 25.10
N ASP A 387 12.73 -1.96 24.44
CA ASP A 387 13.72 -1.14 23.75
C ASP A 387 13.16 -0.66 22.40
N PRO A 388 13.04 0.64 22.16
CA PRO A 388 12.60 1.17 20.87
C PRO A 388 13.70 1.13 19.80
N GLU A 389 14.97 0.90 20.16
CA GLU A 389 16.10 0.90 19.24
C GLU A 389 16.30 -0.50 18.64
N VAL A 390 15.62 -0.76 17.52
CA VAL A 390 15.73 -2.01 16.76
C VAL A 390 16.57 -1.78 15.52
N GLN A 391 17.47 -2.70 15.21
CA GLN A 391 18.31 -2.67 14.02
C GLN A 391 17.61 -3.36 12.84
N VAL A 392 17.82 -2.84 11.64
CA VAL A 392 17.45 -3.51 10.38
C VAL A 392 18.71 -4.22 9.87
N PRO A 393 18.71 -5.56 9.69
CA PRO A 393 19.94 -6.33 9.44
C PRO A 393 20.73 -5.91 8.20
N HIS A 394 20.06 -5.78 7.05
CA HIS A 394 20.70 -5.52 5.76
C HIS A 394 20.30 -4.15 5.19
N LEU A 395 20.61 -3.11 5.96
CA LEU A 395 20.27 -1.73 5.64
C LEU A 395 21.37 -1.02 4.85
N PHE A 396 20.97 -0.36 3.75
CA PHE A 396 21.80 0.46 2.89
C PHE A 396 21.37 1.93 2.85
#